data_873492c3f72fe5c21765b32cb873dd87
#
_entry.id   873492c3f72fe5c21765b32cb873dd87
#
_cell.length_a   1.000
_cell.length_b   1.000
_cell.length_c   1.000
_cell.angle_alpha   90.00
_cell.angle_beta   90.00
_cell.angle_gamma   90.00
#
_symmetry.space_group_name_H-M   'P 1'
#
loop_
_entity.id
_entity.type
_entity.pdbx_description
1 polymer ?
#
loop_
_entity_poly.entity_id
_entity_poly.type
_entity_poly.pdbx_seq_one_letter_code
_entity_poly.pdbx_strand_id
1 'polypeptide(L)'
;QQTKSIKLNYSTEGICKCKELLLNVAFKLKKAETLLPAGYTVAKNQLTIRPYNAPKLDLQNVHQVNIETVIPTIKDNDINYLIVEGENFRMDFDKHDGFLCRYDVNGMTMLKEDGKLTPNFWRAPTDNDMGANLQNKYAAWKEPGLKLVSLTNKIENDMATVNAEYTMDAVKAKLYLTYTINNEGAVKVTQKMVADKSAEVSDMFRFGMQMQMPKCLDQINYYGRGPIENYSDRNNVTDLGNYRQTVDEQFYSYIRPQETGTKTDIRWWKQTNKGGNGLMFISEAPFSASALNYSIESLDDGVQKDQRHSELVPQANYTNMCIDKVQMGLGCVNSWGALPLEQYRIHYGDYEFSFIMKPIQSNL
;
A
#
# COMPACT_ATOMS: atom_id res chain seq x y z
N GLN A 1 12.90 -39.41 -15.94
CA GLN A 1 12.82 -38.50 -14.75
C GLN A 1 13.31 -39.28 -13.54
N GLN A 2 14.22 -38.68 -12.77
CA GLN A 2 14.69 -39.28 -11.51
C GLN A 2 14.27 -38.36 -10.36
N THR A 3 13.76 -38.97 -9.27
CA THR A 3 13.45 -38.29 -8.03
C THR A 3 14.52 -38.65 -7.00
N LYS A 4 15.04 -37.66 -6.29
CA LYS A 4 15.98 -37.85 -5.20
C LYS A 4 15.51 -37.11 -3.95
N SER A 5 15.40 -37.82 -2.84
CA SER A 5 15.12 -37.21 -1.54
C SER A 5 16.44 -36.76 -0.89
N ILE A 6 16.47 -35.54 -0.40
CA ILE A 6 17.60 -34.96 0.32
C ILE A 6 17.12 -34.55 1.69
N LYS A 7 17.73 -35.12 2.73
CA LYS A 7 17.48 -34.69 4.10
C LYS A 7 18.22 -33.38 4.35
N LEU A 8 17.49 -32.35 4.74
CA LEU A 8 18.06 -31.05 5.09
C LEU A 8 18.31 -31.02 6.60
N ASN A 9 19.54 -30.77 7.00
CA ASN A 9 19.90 -30.54 8.39
C ASN A 9 19.83 -29.04 8.66
N TYR A 10 18.72 -28.57 9.28
CA TYR A 10 18.59 -27.21 9.76
C TYR A 10 18.14 -27.20 11.21
N SER A 11 18.54 -26.17 11.95
CA SER A 11 18.06 -25.92 13.31
C SER A 11 17.26 -24.65 13.36
N THR A 12 16.17 -24.67 14.09
CA THR A 12 15.37 -23.50 14.43
C THR A 12 15.65 -23.02 15.86
N GLU A 13 16.64 -23.60 16.50
CA GLU A 13 17.06 -23.30 17.88
C GLU A 13 17.56 -21.85 17.95
N GLY A 14 17.12 -21.10 18.96
CA GLY A 14 17.45 -19.67 19.10
C GLY A 14 16.61 -18.72 18.23
N ILE A 15 15.79 -19.23 17.29
CA ILE A 15 14.90 -18.38 16.50
C ILE A 15 13.58 -18.18 17.26
N CYS A 16 13.22 -16.90 17.52
CA CYS A 16 11.93 -16.57 18.15
C CYS A 16 10.77 -17.27 17.41
N LYS A 17 9.91 -17.97 18.16
CA LYS A 17 8.72 -18.66 17.61
C LYS A 17 7.71 -17.68 16.98
N CYS A 18 7.80 -16.39 17.28
CA CYS A 18 6.97 -15.33 16.71
C CYS A 18 7.36 -14.94 15.28
N LYS A 19 8.56 -15.31 14.78
CA LYS A 19 9.06 -14.90 13.47
C LYS A 19 8.65 -15.88 12.37
N GLU A 20 8.27 -15.34 11.22
CA GLU A 20 8.15 -16.09 9.97
C GLU A 20 9.48 -16.78 9.64
N LEU A 21 9.44 -18.01 9.17
CA LEU A 21 10.62 -18.77 8.79
C LEU A 21 10.46 -19.35 7.40
N LEU A 22 11.37 -18.97 6.51
CA LEU A 22 11.38 -19.34 5.11
C LEU A 22 12.65 -20.15 4.80
N LEU A 23 12.51 -21.20 4.00
CA LEU A 23 13.62 -21.98 3.46
C LEU A 23 13.77 -21.70 1.98
N ASN A 24 14.89 -21.11 1.59
CA ASN A 24 15.25 -20.87 0.19
C ASN A 24 16.10 -22.06 -0.32
N VAL A 25 15.63 -22.69 -1.39
CA VAL A 25 16.33 -23.78 -2.05
C VAL A 25 16.70 -23.32 -3.47
N ALA A 26 17.97 -23.48 -3.85
CA ALA A 26 18.44 -23.12 -5.18
C ALA A 26 19.30 -24.23 -5.78
N PHE A 27 19.05 -24.58 -7.01
CA PHE A 27 19.90 -25.45 -7.83
C PHE A 27 20.80 -24.58 -8.68
N LYS A 28 22.12 -24.80 -8.55
CA LYS A 28 23.13 -23.99 -9.22
C LYS A 28 24.04 -24.84 -10.08
N LEU A 29 24.48 -24.30 -11.23
CA LEU A 29 25.48 -24.93 -12.06
C LEU A 29 26.82 -25.06 -11.30
N LYS A 30 27.39 -26.26 -11.30
CA LYS A 30 28.72 -26.51 -10.71
C LYS A 30 29.86 -25.99 -11.60
N LYS A 31 29.66 -26.00 -12.91
CA LYS A 31 30.62 -25.56 -13.92
C LYS A 31 29.94 -24.60 -14.87
N ALA A 32 30.72 -23.73 -15.52
CA ALA A 32 30.21 -22.88 -16.56
C ALA A 32 29.80 -23.73 -17.79
N GLU A 33 28.73 -23.31 -18.44
CA GLU A 33 28.27 -23.80 -19.75
C GLU A 33 28.36 -22.66 -20.77
N THR A 34 28.06 -22.93 -22.06
CA THR A 34 28.30 -22.00 -23.16
C THR A 34 27.80 -20.58 -22.94
N LEU A 35 26.60 -20.43 -22.29
CA LEU A 35 25.97 -19.12 -22.05
C LEU A 35 25.74 -18.83 -20.59
N LEU A 36 26.10 -19.73 -19.69
CA LEU A 36 25.78 -19.63 -18.28
C LEU A 36 27.01 -19.80 -17.40
N PRO A 37 27.35 -18.88 -16.52
CA PRO A 37 28.50 -19.01 -15.64
C PRO A 37 28.33 -20.09 -14.59
N ALA A 38 29.42 -20.60 -14.03
CA ALA A 38 29.38 -21.41 -12.82
C ALA A 38 28.68 -20.63 -11.70
N GLY A 39 27.86 -21.32 -10.89
CA GLY A 39 27.04 -20.70 -9.86
C GLY A 39 25.70 -20.12 -10.34
N TYR A 40 25.43 -20.11 -11.64
CA TYR A 40 24.13 -19.69 -12.16
C TYR A 40 22.99 -20.53 -11.58
N THR A 41 21.94 -19.86 -11.09
CA THR A 41 20.76 -20.51 -10.51
C THR A 41 19.81 -20.98 -11.61
N VAL A 42 19.73 -22.28 -11.83
CA VAL A 42 18.86 -22.89 -12.87
C VAL A 42 17.43 -23.14 -12.38
N ALA A 43 17.24 -23.27 -11.07
CA ALA A 43 15.95 -23.40 -10.44
C ALA A 43 16.01 -22.93 -8.99
N LYS A 44 14.94 -22.35 -8.49
CA LYS A 44 14.80 -21.97 -7.09
C LYS A 44 13.38 -22.18 -6.60
N ASN A 45 13.23 -22.35 -5.30
CA ASN A 45 11.95 -22.35 -4.63
C ASN A 45 12.11 -21.81 -3.21
N GLN A 46 11.08 -21.16 -2.71
CA GLN A 46 10.99 -20.71 -1.33
C GLN A 46 9.84 -21.43 -0.63
N LEU A 47 10.16 -22.11 0.46
CA LEU A 47 9.22 -22.91 1.24
C LEU A 47 8.97 -22.26 2.60
N THR A 48 7.71 -22.19 3.01
CA THR A 48 7.35 -21.69 4.34
C THR A 48 7.49 -22.79 5.36
N ILE A 49 8.43 -22.65 6.27
CA ILE A 49 8.63 -23.55 7.41
C ILE A 49 7.75 -23.12 8.59
N ARG A 50 7.61 -21.82 8.79
CA ARG A 50 6.70 -21.22 9.77
C ARG A 50 6.01 -20.03 9.13
N PRO A 51 4.65 -19.98 9.11
CA PRO A 51 3.92 -18.90 8.50
C PRO A 51 4.12 -17.57 9.26
N TYR A 52 3.86 -16.48 8.54
CA TYR A 52 3.75 -15.15 9.12
C TYR A 52 2.56 -15.08 10.07
N ASN A 53 2.80 -14.55 11.25
CA ASN A 53 1.74 -14.20 12.19
C ASN A 53 1.70 -12.68 12.28
N ALA A 54 0.65 -12.11 11.71
CA ALA A 54 0.50 -10.66 11.69
C ALA A 54 0.33 -10.11 13.12
N PRO A 55 0.93 -8.96 13.44
CA PRO A 55 0.72 -8.31 14.72
C PRO A 55 -0.74 -7.83 14.83
N LYS A 56 -1.27 -7.80 16.04
CA LYS A 56 -2.48 -7.03 16.29
C LYS A 56 -2.16 -5.55 16.05
N LEU A 57 -3.06 -4.86 15.34
CA LEU A 57 -2.95 -3.42 15.15
C LEU A 57 -3.46 -2.69 16.40
N ASP A 58 -2.68 -2.78 17.46
CA ASP A 58 -2.96 -2.14 18.74
C ASP A 58 -2.13 -0.86 18.81
N LEU A 59 -2.79 0.26 18.62
CA LEU A 59 -2.18 1.57 18.75
C LEU A 59 -2.25 1.96 20.23
N GLN A 60 -1.10 2.00 20.90
CA GLN A 60 -1.00 2.39 22.29
C GLN A 60 -0.25 3.72 22.42
N ASN A 61 -0.58 4.49 23.45
CA ASN A 61 0.22 5.63 23.83
C ASN A 61 1.58 5.16 24.37
N VAL A 62 2.61 5.93 24.09
CA VAL A 62 3.90 5.71 24.71
C VAL A 62 3.93 6.42 26.07
N HIS A 63 4.13 5.63 27.12
CA HIS A 63 4.31 6.13 28.46
C HIS A 63 5.80 6.33 28.74
N GLN A 64 6.19 7.55 29.02
CA GLN A 64 7.55 7.86 29.48
C GLN A 64 7.62 7.64 31.00
N VAL A 65 8.71 7.02 31.47
CA VAL A 65 8.91 6.80 32.89
C VAL A 65 9.04 8.17 33.60
N ASN A 66 8.14 8.43 34.58
CA ASN A 66 8.09 9.65 35.39
C ASN A 66 7.64 10.96 34.67
N ILE A 67 7.00 10.87 33.49
CA ILE A 67 6.40 12.03 32.81
C ILE A 67 4.92 11.71 32.57
N GLU A 68 4.04 12.67 32.82
CA GLU A 68 2.62 12.55 32.47
C GLU A 68 2.51 12.34 30.96
N THR A 69 1.71 11.35 30.56
CA THR A 69 1.46 11.09 29.14
C THR A 69 0.66 12.26 28.56
N VAL A 70 1.25 12.99 27.62
CA VAL A 70 0.54 14.05 26.91
C VAL A 70 -0.50 13.43 25.99
N ILE A 71 -1.77 13.73 26.22
CA ILE A 71 -2.88 13.26 25.40
C ILE A 71 -3.01 14.17 24.18
N PRO A 72 -3.24 13.65 22.97
CA PRO A 72 -3.52 14.48 21.81
C PRO A 72 -4.70 15.42 22.06
N THR A 73 -4.63 16.63 21.56
CA THR A 73 -5.74 17.59 21.62
C THR A 73 -6.44 17.70 20.28
N ILE A 74 -7.74 17.98 20.32
CA ILE A 74 -8.56 18.21 19.12
C ILE A 74 -9.04 19.65 19.14
N LYS A 75 -8.80 20.39 18.06
CA LYS A 75 -9.29 21.76 17.84
C LYS A 75 -10.26 21.76 16.67
N ASP A 76 -11.50 22.08 16.93
CA ASP A 76 -12.60 22.06 15.96
C ASP A 76 -13.20 23.45 15.73
N ASN A 77 -12.51 24.49 16.17
CA ASN A 77 -12.93 25.89 16.03
C ASN A 77 -12.45 26.58 14.75
N ASP A 78 -11.58 25.95 13.97
CA ASP A 78 -11.21 26.43 12.65
C ASP A 78 -12.34 26.15 11.65
N ILE A 79 -12.58 27.07 10.71
CA ILE A 79 -13.68 26.96 9.75
C ILE A 79 -13.43 25.89 8.67
N ASN A 80 -12.16 25.68 8.32
CA ASN A 80 -11.75 24.79 7.23
C ASN A 80 -11.21 23.46 7.70
N TYR A 81 -10.61 23.41 8.91
CA TYR A 81 -9.88 22.25 9.37
C TYR A 81 -10.32 21.77 10.76
N LEU A 82 -10.40 20.46 10.90
CA LEU A 82 -10.37 19.77 12.18
C LEU A 82 -8.91 19.42 12.46
N ILE A 83 -8.33 19.92 13.56
CA ILE A 83 -6.91 19.81 13.86
C ILE A 83 -6.71 18.86 15.02
N VAL A 84 -5.83 17.89 14.88
CA VAL A 84 -5.35 17.00 15.94
C VAL A 84 -3.86 17.26 16.13
N GLU A 85 -3.48 17.60 17.35
CA GLU A 85 -2.08 17.91 17.65
C GLU A 85 -1.62 17.31 18.99
N GLY A 86 -0.34 16.98 19.04
CA GLY A 86 0.38 16.59 20.25
C GLY A 86 1.66 17.42 20.38
N GLU A 87 2.55 16.99 21.26
CA GLU A 87 3.79 17.71 21.51
C GLU A 87 4.66 17.86 20.25
N ASN A 88 4.74 16.80 19.44
CA ASN A 88 5.66 16.73 18.30
C ASN A 88 4.97 16.41 16.97
N PHE A 89 3.64 16.53 16.89
CA PHE A 89 2.91 16.30 15.64
C PHE A 89 1.70 17.21 15.48
N ARG A 90 1.30 17.39 14.24
CA ARG A 90 0.04 18.02 13.85
C ARG A 90 -0.54 17.30 12.64
N MET A 91 -1.84 17.03 12.70
CA MET A 91 -2.66 16.49 11.62
C MET A 91 -3.86 17.40 11.41
N ASP A 92 -4.11 17.81 10.16
CA ASP A 92 -5.27 18.59 9.78
C ASP A 92 -6.16 17.74 8.87
N PHE A 93 -7.45 17.72 9.17
CA PHE A 93 -8.50 17.09 8.36
C PHE A 93 -9.32 18.20 7.72
N ASP A 94 -9.43 18.19 6.39
CA ASP A 94 -10.23 19.16 5.64
C ASP A 94 -11.72 18.94 5.92
N LYS A 95 -12.41 19.93 6.45
CA LYS A 95 -13.85 19.83 6.77
C LYS A 95 -14.75 19.78 5.53
N HIS A 96 -14.22 20.12 4.36
CA HIS A 96 -14.97 20.06 3.12
C HIS A 96 -15.12 18.61 2.61
N ASP A 97 -14.06 17.81 2.69
CA ASP A 97 -14.07 16.45 2.17
C ASP A 97 -13.70 15.37 3.20
N GLY A 98 -13.33 15.76 4.43
CA GLY A 98 -13.06 14.83 5.53
C GLY A 98 -11.70 14.12 5.46
N PHE A 99 -10.84 14.43 4.49
CA PHE A 99 -9.57 13.75 4.32
C PHE A 99 -8.45 14.38 5.15
N LEU A 100 -7.50 13.54 5.60
CA LEU A 100 -6.25 13.99 6.18
C LEU A 100 -5.46 14.73 5.09
N CYS A 101 -5.25 16.05 5.29
CA CYS A 101 -4.58 16.95 4.34
C CYS A 101 -3.27 17.54 4.86
N ARG A 102 -2.95 17.32 6.13
CA ARG A 102 -1.65 17.66 6.73
C ARG A 102 -1.24 16.58 7.71
N TYR A 103 0.01 16.18 7.66
CA TYR A 103 0.61 15.28 8.60
C TYR A 103 2.07 15.67 8.83
N ASP A 104 2.30 16.43 9.89
CA ASP A 104 3.63 16.83 10.32
C ASP A 104 3.97 16.08 11.61
N VAL A 105 5.18 15.58 11.71
CA VAL A 105 5.67 14.90 12.91
C VAL A 105 7.18 15.07 13.04
N ASN A 106 7.62 15.41 14.26
CA ASN A 106 9.03 15.64 14.59
C ASN A 106 9.71 16.67 13.65
N GLY A 107 8.99 17.73 13.29
CA GLY A 107 9.47 18.79 12.41
C GLY A 107 9.56 18.41 10.92
N MET A 108 9.00 17.27 10.52
CA MET A 108 8.96 16.82 9.13
C MET A 108 7.53 16.69 8.64
N THR A 109 7.29 17.11 7.41
CA THR A 109 6.04 16.93 6.70
C THR A 109 6.00 15.57 6.02
N MET A 110 4.94 14.79 6.25
CA MET A 110 4.73 13.45 5.67
C MET A 110 3.78 13.46 4.46
N LEU A 111 2.89 14.44 4.37
CA LEU A 111 2.08 14.74 3.19
C LEU A 111 2.65 15.96 2.48
N LYS A 112 2.76 15.96 1.16
CA LYS A 112 3.14 17.16 0.42
C LYS A 112 2.11 18.29 0.64
N GLU A 113 2.50 19.53 0.40
CA GLU A 113 1.57 20.66 0.33
C GLU A 113 0.42 20.36 -0.65
N ASP A 114 -0.82 20.61 -0.25
CA ASP A 114 -2.07 20.24 -0.96
C ASP A 114 -2.25 18.73 -1.23
N GLY A 115 -1.43 17.88 -0.62
CA GLY A 115 -1.60 16.44 -0.67
C GLY A 115 -2.62 15.95 0.35
N LYS A 116 -3.29 14.84 0.04
CA LYS A 116 -4.27 14.19 0.91
C LYS A 116 -4.05 12.69 0.99
N LEU A 117 -4.47 12.08 2.09
CA LEU A 117 -4.65 10.64 2.18
C LEU A 117 -6.09 10.32 1.76
N THR A 118 -6.25 9.69 0.60
CA THR A 118 -7.56 9.44 -0.02
C THR A 118 -7.81 7.96 -0.30
N PRO A 119 -9.08 7.51 -0.28
CA PRO A 119 -9.45 6.19 -0.77
C PRO A 119 -9.03 5.99 -2.23
N ASN A 120 -8.60 4.78 -2.55
CA ASN A 120 -8.18 4.43 -3.91
C ASN A 120 -8.81 3.11 -4.36
N PHE A 121 -9.58 3.16 -5.44
CA PHE A 121 -10.25 2.01 -6.06
C PHE A 121 -9.81 1.80 -7.50
N TRP A 122 -8.95 2.69 -8.02
CA TRP A 122 -8.55 2.77 -9.42
C TRP A 122 -7.06 2.48 -9.61
N ARG A 123 -6.70 1.96 -10.79
CA ARG A 123 -5.32 1.90 -11.29
C ARG A 123 -5.27 2.45 -12.70
N ALA A 124 -4.11 2.89 -13.16
CA ALA A 124 -3.90 3.17 -14.58
C ALA A 124 -4.10 1.87 -15.37
N PRO A 125 -5.11 1.77 -16.25
CA PRO A 125 -5.43 0.50 -16.91
C PRO A 125 -4.25 -0.08 -17.69
N THR A 126 -3.98 -1.36 -17.49
CA THR A 126 -2.96 -2.08 -18.24
C THR A 126 -3.42 -2.38 -19.67
N ASP A 127 -2.49 -2.83 -20.52
CA ASP A 127 -2.84 -3.29 -21.86
C ASP A 127 -3.87 -4.42 -21.84
N ASN A 128 -3.82 -5.30 -20.85
CA ASN A 128 -4.80 -6.36 -20.64
C ASN A 128 -6.16 -5.81 -20.20
N ASP A 129 -6.16 -4.84 -19.27
CA ASP A 129 -7.38 -4.16 -18.85
C ASP A 129 -8.09 -3.47 -20.02
N MET A 130 -7.33 -2.77 -20.86
CA MET A 130 -7.84 -2.13 -22.07
C MET A 130 -8.38 -3.17 -23.07
N GLY A 131 -7.70 -4.32 -23.23
CA GLY A 131 -8.15 -5.44 -24.05
C GLY A 131 -9.49 -6.00 -23.58
N ALA A 132 -9.74 -6.03 -22.27
CA ALA A 132 -11.01 -6.45 -21.67
C ALA A 132 -12.06 -5.33 -21.58
N ASN A 133 -11.72 -4.11 -22.01
CA ASN A 133 -12.55 -2.90 -21.91
C ASN A 133 -12.88 -2.49 -20.47
N LEU A 134 -11.95 -2.73 -19.52
CA LEU A 134 -12.19 -2.49 -18.10
C LEU A 134 -12.14 -0.99 -17.76
N GLN A 135 -11.40 -0.18 -18.53
CA GLN A 135 -11.40 1.28 -18.39
C GLN A 135 -12.81 1.89 -18.52
N ASN A 136 -13.69 1.24 -19.27
CA ASN A 136 -15.10 1.63 -19.39
C ASN A 136 -15.99 0.88 -18.40
N LYS A 137 -15.84 -0.43 -18.29
CA LYS A 137 -16.68 -1.26 -17.42
C LYS A 137 -16.54 -0.91 -15.93
N TYR A 138 -15.36 -0.50 -15.50
CA TYR A 138 -15.06 -0.17 -14.11
C TYR A 138 -14.98 1.35 -13.86
N ALA A 139 -15.34 2.19 -14.84
CA ALA A 139 -15.20 3.65 -14.79
C ALA A 139 -15.84 4.30 -13.55
N ALA A 140 -16.95 3.70 -13.03
CA ALA A 140 -17.59 4.18 -11.81
C ALA A 140 -16.66 4.16 -10.58
N TRP A 141 -15.64 3.32 -10.57
CA TRP A 141 -14.66 3.24 -9.48
C TRP A 141 -13.55 4.29 -9.57
N LYS A 142 -13.34 4.88 -10.74
CA LYS A 142 -12.43 6.03 -10.89
C LYS A 142 -12.98 7.26 -10.17
N GLU A 143 -14.29 7.47 -10.31
CA GLU A 143 -15.02 8.56 -9.66
C GLU A 143 -16.26 8.00 -8.96
N PRO A 144 -16.08 7.36 -7.77
CA PRO A 144 -17.17 6.64 -7.10
C PRO A 144 -18.26 7.56 -6.52
N GLY A 145 -18.12 8.88 -6.68
CA GLY A 145 -19.07 9.86 -6.21
C GLY A 145 -19.03 10.04 -4.69
N LEU A 146 -17.82 10.08 -4.14
CA LEU A 146 -17.61 10.33 -2.70
C LEU A 146 -18.17 11.70 -2.30
N LYS A 147 -19.09 11.68 -1.34
CA LYS A 147 -19.64 12.89 -0.70
C LYS A 147 -19.58 12.73 0.81
N LEU A 148 -18.93 13.66 1.48
CA LEU A 148 -18.88 13.70 2.94
C LEU A 148 -20.27 13.89 3.51
N VAL A 149 -20.69 13.01 4.39
CA VAL A 149 -21.96 13.07 5.14
C VAL A 149 -21.72 13.64 6.53
N SER A 150 -20.67 13.19 7.22
CA SER A 150 -20.31 13.66 8.54
C SER A 150 -18.83 13.54 8.81
N LEU A 151 -18.30 14.49 9.56
CA LEU A 151 -16.96 14.46 10.15
C LEU A 151 -17.11 14.65 11.66
N THR A 152 -16.76 13.65 12.45
CA THR A 152 -16.90 13.66 13.90
C THR A 152 -15.59 13.33 14.58
N ASN A 153 -15.43 13.77 15.82
CA ASN A 153 -14.20 13.55 16.57
C ASN A 153 -14.48 13.25 18.05
N LYS A 154 -13.55 12.57 18.70
CA LYS A 154 -13.58 12.33 20.16
C LYS A 154 -12.20 12.01 20.69
N ILE A 155 -12.00 12.22 21.99
CA ILE A 155 -10.89 11.62 22.74
C ILE A 155 -11.44 10.38 23.46
N GLU A 156 -10.80 9.25 23.26
CA GLU A 156 -11.19 7.98 23.90
C GLU A 156 -9.93 7.14 24.15
N ASN A 157 -9.81 6.57 25.37
CA ASN A 157 -8.62 5.82 25.81
C ASN A 157 -7.32 6.60 25.58
N ASP A 158 -7.32 7.88 25.88
CA ASP A 158 -6.19 8.82 25.73
C ASP A 158 -5.67 8.97 24.29
N MET A 159 -6.48 8.63 23.30
CA MET A 159 -6.20 8.80 21.87
C MET A 159 -7.25 9.67 21.20
N ALA A 160 -6.83 10.44 20.20
CA ALA A 160 -7.76 11.17 19.34
C ALA A 160 -8.33 10.25 18.27
N THR A 161 -9.65 10.30 18.07
CA THR A 161 -10.33 9.57 17.00
C THR A 161 -11.10 10.56 16.15
N VAL A 162 -10.88 10.49 14.83
CA VAL A 162 -11.63 11.23 13.81
C VAL A 162 -12.35 10.22 12.92
N ASN A 163 -13.65 10.43 12.70
CA ASN A 163 -14.47 9.59 11.84
C ASN A 163 -15.09 10.42 10.73
N ALA A 164 -14.98 9.94 9.51
CA ALA A 164 -15.64 10.52 8.33
C ALA A 164 -16.54 9.46 7.69
N GLU A 165 -17.81 9.81 7.44
CA GLU A 165 -18.77 8.99 6.71
C GLU A 165 -19.03 9.61 5.33
N TYR A 166 -19.08 8.75 4.31
CA TYR A 166 -19.32 9.16 2.92
C TYR A 166 -20.42 8.32 2.28
N THR A 167 -21.19 8.94 1.37
CA THR A 167 -21.87 8.19 0.32
C THR A 167 -20.94 8.02 -0.89
N MET A 168 -21.16 6.94 -1.63
CA MET A 168 -20.50 6.63 -2.91
C MET A 168 -21.58 6.38 -3.97
N ASP A 169 -22.18 7.46 -4.46
CA ASP A 169 -23.44 7.38 -5.23
C ASP A 169 -23.29 6.60 -6.55
N ALA A 170 -22.12 6.71 -7.21
CA ALA A 170 -21.87 6.05 -8.50
C ALA A 170 -21.74 4.51 -8.35
N VAL A 171 -21.34 4.02 -7.19
CA VAL A 171 -21.14 2.60 -6.90
C VAL A 171 -22.09 2.07 -5.82
N LYS A 172 -23.12 2.84 -5.45
CA LYS A 172 -24.17 2.41 -4.50
C LYS A 172 -23.61 1.83 -3.21
N ALA A 173 -22.67 2.52 -2.58
CA ALA A 173 -22.02 2.09 -1.34
C ALA A 173 -21.91 3.25 -0.35
N LYS A 174 -21.56 2.92 0.90
CA LYS A 174 -21.10 3.86 1.91
C LYS A 174 -19.64 3.57 2.24
N LEU A 175 -18.89 4.61 2.57
CA LEU A 175 -17.52 4.50 3.02
C LEU A 175 -17.36 5.17 4.39
N TYR A 176 -16.63 4.52 5.26
CA TYR A 176 -16.28 5.03 6.59
C TYR A 176 -14.76 5.05 6.70
N LEU A 177 -14.21 6.19 7.08
CA LEU A 177 -12.80 6.34 7.43
C LEU A 177 -12.71 6.64 8.92
N THR A 178 -11.93 5.86 9.64
CA THR A 178 -11.64 6.10 11.06
C THR A 178 -10.13 6.27 11.22
N TYR A 179 -9.74 7.36 11.84
CA TYR A 179 -8.37 7.67 12.19
C TYR A 179 -8.23 7.68 13.71
N THR A 180 -7.45 6.77 14.28
CA THR A 180 -7.11 6.75 15.70
C THR A 180 -5.66 7.17 15.86
N ILE A 181 -5.39 8.19 16.65
CA ILE A 181 -4.10 8.88 16.72
C ILE A 181 -3.61 8.86 18.17
N ASN A 182 -2.39 8.37 18.38
CA ASN A 182 -1.75 8.33 19.69
C ASN A 182 -0.91 9.58 19.99
N ASN A 183 -0.30 9.64 21.16
CA ASN A 183 0.51 10.78 21.62
C ASN A 183 1.85 10.97 20.89
N GLU A 184 2.29 10.02 20.07
CA GLU A 184 3.48 10.15 19.22
C GLU A 184 3.16 10.52 17.77
N GLY A 185 1.87 10.73 17.45
CA GLY A 185 1.42 10.99 16.09
C GLY A 185 1.41 9.74 15.20
N ALA A 186 1.49 8.55 15.76
CA ALA A 186 1.17 7.33 15.01
C ALA A 186 -0.35 7.26 14.81
N VAL A 187 -0.78 6.91 13.61
CA VAL A 187 -2.20 6.85 13.27
C VAL A 187 -2.59 5.49 12.70
N LYS A 188 -3.63 4.89 13.29
CA LYS A 188 -4.34 3.75 12.71
C LYS A 188 -5.44 4.28 11.81
N VAL A 189 -5.40 3.91 10.55
CA VAL A 189 -6.42 4.21 9.56
C VAL A 189 -7.25 2.96 9.32
N THR A 190 -8.56 3.08 9.41
CA THR A 190 -9.50 2.02 9.01
C THR A 190 -10.40 2.55 7.92
N GLN A 191 -10.36 1.90 6.75
CA GLN A 191 -11.22 2.13 5.61
C GLN A 191 -12.24 1.00 5.54
N LYS A 192 -13.53 1.33 5.65
CA LYS A 192 -14.62 0.35 5.60
C LYS A 192 -15.65 0.77 4.57
N MET A 193 -15.88 -0.10 3.59
CA MET A 193 -16.94 0.04 2.60
C MET A 193 -18.08 -0.92 2.92
N VAL A 194 -19.31 -0.41 2.85
CA VAL A 194 -20.55 -1.18 2.98
C VAL A 194 -21.32 -1.03 1.68
N ALA A 195 -21.46 -2.13 0.95
CA ALA A 195 -22.08 -2.18 -0.36
C ALA A 195 -23.60 -2.34 -0.24
N ASP A 196 -24.33 -1.75 -1.18
CA ASP A 196 -25.75 -2.11 -1.38
C ASP A 196 -25.82 -3.44 -2.13
N LYS A 197 -26.15 -4.50 -1.41
CA LYS A 197 -26.20 -5.87 -1.96
C LYS A 197 -27.29 -6.10 -3.02
N SER A 198 -28.21 -5.13 -3.19
CA SER A 198 -29.24 -5.16 -4.23
C SER A 198 -28.78 -4.48 -5.53
N ALA A 199 -27.65 -3.77 -5.51
CA ALA A 199 -27.14 -3.05 -6.66
C ALA A 199 -26.26 -3.94 -7.55
N GLU A 200 -26.39 -3.78 -8.85
CA GLU A 200 -25.51 -4.37 -9.84
C GLU A 200 -24.36 -3.39 -10.13
N VAL A 201 -23.20 -3.65 -9.56
CA VAL A 201 -21.98 -2.86 -9.74
C VAL A 201 -20.84 -3.76 -10.19
N SER A 202 -19.98 -3.24 -11.05
CA SER A 202 -18.82 -3.97 -11.57
C SER A 202 -17.83 -4.34 -10.46
N ASP A 203 -16.93 -5.27 -10.74
CA ASP A 203 -15.70 -5.48 -10.00
C ASP A 203 -14.88 -4.18 -9.93
N MET A 204 -13.91 -4.13 -9.03
CA MET A 204 -13.00 -2.98 -8.88
C MET A 204 -11.53 -3.39 -9.09
N PHE A 205 -10.66 -2.42 -9.39
CA PHE A 205 -9.24 -2.68 -9.58
C PHE A 205 -8.47 -2.83 -8.27
N ARG A 206 -8.84 -2.09 -7.22
CA ARG A 206 -8.19 -2.17 -5.90
C ARG A 206 -9.10 -1.68 -4.79
N PHE A 207 -8.75 -2.07 -3.59
CA PHE A 207 -9.34 -1.54 -2.37
C PHE A 207 -8.21 -1.12 -1.42
N GLY A 208 -8.01 0.17 -1.26
CA GLY A 208 -6.93 0.73 -0.47
C GLY A 208 -6.97 2.25 -0.38
N MET A 209 -5.83 2.82 -0.03
CA MET A 209 -5.62 4.25 0.12
C MET A 209 -4.42 4.71 -0.70
N GLN A 210 -4.38 5.98 -1.06
CA GLN A 210 -3.22 6.64 -1.63
C GLN A 210 -2.90 7.93 -0.89
N MET A 211 -1.62 8.29 -0.88
CA MET A 211 -1.15 9.56 -0.32
C MET A 211 0.01 10.12 -1.14
N GLN A 212 0.10 11.44 -1.19
CA GLN A 212 1.17 12.14 -1.85
C GLN A 212 2.20 12.58 -0.82
N MET A 213 3.36 11.95 -0.82
CA MET A 213 4.46 12.23 0.10
C MET A 213 5.48 13.19 -0.51
N PRO A 214 6.18 14.02 0.30
CA PRO A 214 7.30 14.83 -0.20
C PRO A 214 8.34 13.98 -0.95
N LYS A 215 8.86 14.48 -2.06
CA LYS A 215 9.82 13.77 -2.92
C LYS A 215 11.09 13.34 -2.20
N CYS A 216 11.47 14.03 -1.12
CA CYS A 216 12.66 13.68 -0.31
C CYS A 216 12.49 12.40 0.52
N LEU A 217 11.26 11.87 0.66
CA LEU A 217 10.99 10.58 1.27
C LEU A 217 11.14 9.48 0.19
N ASP A 218 12.34 9.34 -0.35
CA ASP A 218 12.67 8.55 -1.53
C ASP A 218 13.32 7.19 -1.23
N GLN A 219 13.58 6.86 0.05
CA GLN A 219 14.20 5.61 0.47
C GLN A 219 13.14 4.61 0.93
N ILE A 220 13.13 3.45 0.30
CA ILE A 220 12.17 2.38 0.59
C ILE A 220 12.90 1.18 1.19
N ASN A 221 12.39 0.69 2.31
CA ASN A 221 12.76 -0.60 2.88
C ASN A 221 11.48 -1.37 3.17
N TYR A 222 11.39 -2.62 2.75
CA TYR A 222 10.20 -3.41 3.01
C TYR A 222 10.51 -4.89 3.21
N TYR A 223 9.62 -5.58 3.90
CA TYR A 223 9.57 -7.03 3.97
C TYR A 223 8.31 -7.50 3.24
N GLY A 224 8.52 -8.18 2.13
CA GLY A 224 7.46 -8.63 1.21
C GLY A 224 8.05 -9.33 0.01
N ARG A 225 7.26 -9.50 -1.06
CA ARG A 225 7.76 -10.08 -2.31
C ARG A 225 8.48 -9.03 -3.15
N GLY A 226 9.64 -9.42 -3.70
CA GLY A 226 10.47 -8.51 -4.48
C GLY A 226 11.69 -9.19 -5.12
N PRO A 227 12.69 -8.40 -5.57
CA PRO A 227 12.71 -6.92 -5.61
C PRO A 227 11.88 -6.31 -6.75
N ILE A 228 11.59 -7.07 -7.81
CA ILE A 228 10.81 -6.60 -8.96
C ILE A 228 9.32 -6.45 -8.59
N GLU A 229 8.59 -5.66 -9.39
CA GLU A 229 7.14 -5.56 -9.24
C GLU A 229 6.46 -6.93 -9.34
N ASN A 230 5.36 -7.09 -8.64
CA ASN A 230 4.59 -8.33 -8.66
C ASN A 230 3.14 -8.06 -8.26
N TYR A 231 2.25 -8.92 -8.75
CA TYR A 231 0.81 -8.80 -8.56
C TYR A 231 0.26 -10.16 -8.12
N SER A 232 -0.94 -10.22 -7.58
CA SER A 232 -1.52 -11.42 -6.98
C SER A 232 -1.48 -12.65 -7.91
N ASP A 233 -1.68 -12.46 -9.21
CA ASP A 233 -1.61 -13.49 -10.26
C ASP A 233 -0.24 -13.61 -10.94
N ARG A 234 0.73 -12.79 -10.54
CA ARG A 234 2.10 -12.75 -11.09
C ARG A 234 3.14 -12.50 -9.99
N ASN A 235 3.18 -13.32 -8.96
CA ASN A 235 4.12 -13.15 -7.85
C ASN A 235 5.03 -14.36 -7.58
N ASN A 236 4.81 -15.49 -8.24
CA ASN A 236 5.60 -16.71 -8.04
C ASN A 236 7.07 -16.60 -8.44
N VAL A 237 7.43 -15.62 -9.26
CA VAL A 237 8.81 -15.34 -9.68
C VAL A 237 9.61 -14.60 -8.61
N THR A 238 8.92 -14.05 -7.61
CA THR A 238 9.49 -13.24 -6.53
C THR A 238 9.54 -14.02 -5.23
N ASP A 239 10.53 -13.74 -4.41
CA ASP A 239 10.67 -14.33 -3.09
C ASP A 239 10.30 -13.31 -2.00
N LEU A 240 9.80 -13.82 -0.87
CA LEU A 240 9.67 -13.02 0.35
C LEU A 240 11.06 -12.72 0.91
N GLY A 241 11.32 -11.46 1.21
CA GLY A 241 12.60 -11.02 1.72
C GLY A 241 12.57 -9.57 2.19
N ASN A 242 13.68 -9.13 2.77
CA ASN A 242 13.90 -7.73 3.10
C ASN A 242 14.60 -7.06 1.91
N TYR A 243 13.96 -6.05 1.35
CA TYR A 243 14.45 -5.33 0.19
C TYR A 243 14.65 -3.85 0.52
N ARG A 244 15.63 -3.25 -0.16
CA ARG A 244 15.90 -1.81 -0.09
C ARG A 244 15.99 -1.29 -1.52
N GLN A 245 15.26 -0.22 -1.79
CA GLN A 245 15.20 0.44 -3.09
C GLN A 245 14.92 1.93 -2.90
N THR A 246 15.19 2.71 -3.94
CA THR A 246 14.68 4.08 -4.03
C THR A 246 13.32 4.09 -4.71
N VAL A 247 12.58 5.20 -4.62
CA VAL A 247 11.32 5.41 -5.35
C VAL A 247 11.54 5.31 -6.86
N ASP A 248 12.66 5.83 -7.38
CA ASP A 248 12.98 5.75 -8.82
C ASP A 248 13.17 4.31 -9.30
N GLU A 249 13.73 3.42 -8.45
CA GLU A 249 13.90 1.99 -8.76
C GLU A 249 12.60 1.18 -8.70
N GLN A 250 11.49 1.77 -8.23
CA GLN A 250 10.19 1.10 -8.21
C GLN A 250 9.49 1.13 -9.58
N PHE A 251 9.77 2.16 -10.39
CA PHE A 251 9.12 2.33 -11.68
C PHE A 251 9.67 1.32 -12.70
N TYR A 252 8.78 0.51 -13.27
CA TYR A 252 9.10 -0.30 -14.45
C TYR A 252 8.51 0.38 -15.68
N SER A 253 9.38 0.75 -16.63
CA SER A 253 8.98 1.44 -17.85
C SER A 253 8.40 0.44 -18.86
N TYR A 254 7.09 0.22 -18.83
CA TYR A 254 6.39 -0.45 -19.92
C TYR A 254 6.41 0.43 -21.18
N ILE A 255 6.18 -0.17 -22.34
CA ILE A 255 6.15 0.58 -23.61
C ILE A 255 5.12 1.70 -23.53
N ARG A 256 3.96 1.44 -22.92
CA ARG A 256 2.94 2.47 -22.65
C ARG A 256 2.79 2.73 -21.17
N PRO A 257 2.42 3.96 -20.78
CA PRO A 257 2.05 4.27 -19.41
C PRO A 257 0.88 3.38 -18.95
N GLN A 258 1.03 2.77 -17.80
CA GLN A 258 0.03 1.90 -17.17
C GLN A 258 0.41 1.62 -15.72
N GLU A 259 -0.39 0.86 -15.00
CA GLU A 259 -0.07 0.37 -13.65
C GLU A 259 1.31 -0.32 -13.63
N THR A 260 2.14 0.05 -12.65
CA THR A 260 3.50 -0.44 -12.49
C THR A 260 3.97 -0.35 -11.04
N GLY A 261 5.03 -1.08 -10.69
CA GLY A 261 5.80 -0.92 -9.46
C GLY A 261 5.21 -1.58 -8.21
N THR A 262 4.01 -2.14 -8.25
CA THR A 262 3.38 -2.76 -7.08
C THR A 262 4.21 -3.94 -6.55
N LYS A 263 4.25 -4.08 -5.22
CA LYS A 263 4.78 -5.22 -4.47
C LYS A 263 3.65 -5.84 -3.64
N THR A 264 3.59 -7.17 -3.59
CA THR A 264 2.58 -7.91 -2.84
C THR A 264 3.15 -8.60 -1.60
N ASP A 265 2.26 -9.14 -0.78
CA ASP A 265 2.64 -9.86 0.45
C ASP A 265 3.55 -9.03 1.36
N ILE A 266 3.32 -7.72 1.46
CA ILE A 266 4.08 -6.82 2.32
C ILE A 266 3.69 -7.06 3.78
N ARG A 267 4.69 -7.28 4.66
CA ARG A 267 4.52 -7.39 6.10
C ARG A 267 4.69 -6.03 6.77
N TRP A 268 5.63 -5.25 6.27
CA TRP A 268 5.86 -3.86 6.63
C TRP A 268 6.57 -3.13 5.50
N TRP A 269 6.32 -1.83 5.41
CA TRP A 269 6.92 -0.91 4.45
C TRP A 269 7.40 0.33 5.17
N LYS A 270 8.64 0.72 4.95
CA LYS A 270 9.21 1.98 5.44
C LYS A 270 9.51 2.86 4.25
N GLN A 271 9.08 4.12 4.34
CA GLN A 271 9.42 5.15 3.38
C GLN A 271 10.00 6.33 4.11
N THR A 272 11.26 6.63 3.82
CA THR A 272 12.08 7.58 4.58
C THR A 272 12.88 8.49 3.66
N ASN A 273 13.41 9.56 4.23
CA ASN A 273 14.47 10.31 3.61
C ASN A 273 15.83 9.58 3.78
N LYS A 274 16.89 10.14 3.20
CA LYS A 274 18.26 9.61 3.32
C LYS A 274 18.78 9.59 4.77
N GLY A 275 18.22 10.41 5.65
CA GLY A 275 18.52 10.42 7.10
C GLY A 275 17.76 9.33 7.88
N GLY A 276 16.93 8.51 7.24
CA GLY A 276 16.19 7.44 7.91
C GLY A 276 14.91 7.88 8.63
N ASN A 277 14.50 9.14 8.44
CA ASN A 277 13.27 9.69 9.03
C ASN A 277 12.11 9.59 8.03
N GLY A 278 10.92 9.23 8.50
CA GLY A 278 9.72 9.08 7.66
C GLY A 278 8.64 8.25 8.33
N LEU A 279 7.96 7.41 7.54
CA LEU A 279 6.85 6.58 8.00
C LEU A 279 7.14 5.09 7.80
N MET A 280 6.62 4.29 8.73
CA MET A 280 6.48 2.84 8.60
C MET A 280 5.00 2.50 8.51
N PHE A 281 4.65 1.67 7.53
CA PHE A 281 3.31 1.13 7.31
C PHE A 281 3.27 -0.33 7.73
N ILE A 282 2.29 -0.71 8.53
CA ILE A 282 2.01 -2.08 8.96
C ILE A 282 0.51 -2.34 8.93
N SER A 283 0.11 -3.57 8.66
CA SER A 283 -1.30 -3.99 8.64
C SER A 283 -1.51 -5.30 9.41
N GLU A 284 -2.76 -5.60 9.74
CA GLU A 284 -3.17 -6.85 10.42
C GLU A 284 -3.05 -8.09 9.53
N ALA A 285 -2.83 -7.90 8.23
CA ALA A 285 -2.58 -8.95 7.25
C ALA A 285 -1.55 -8.45 6.23
N PRO A 286 -0.90 -9.32 5.46
CA PRO A 286 -0.09 -8.89 4.34
C PRO A 286 -0.89 -8.03 3.36
N PHE A 287 -0.27 -6.98 2.87
CA PHE A 287 -0.89 -5.96 2.01
C PHE A 287 -0.08 -5.75 0.73
N SER A 288 -0.58 -4.93 -0.18
CA SER A 288 0.16 -4.49 -1.36
C SER A 288 0.55 -3.03 -1.23
N ALA A 289 1.69 -2.64 -1.79
CA ALA A 289 2.15 -1.26 -1.79
C ALA A 289 2.95 -0.92 -3.05
N SER A 290 2.90 0.36 -3.41
CA SER A 290 3.76 0.97 -4.43
C SER A 290 4.07 2.41 -4.04
N ALA A 291 5.24 2.90 -4.47
CA ALA A 291 5.63 4.29 -4.29
C ALA A 291 6.32 4.77 -5.57
N LEU A 292 5.72 5.71 -6.29
CA LEU A 292 6.18 6.16 -7.59
C LEU A 292 6.26 7.68 -7.64
N ASN A 293 7.22 8.21 -8.39
CA ASN A 293 7.24 9.63 -8.79
C ASN A 293 6.28 9.91 -9.96
N TYR A 294 5.16 9.19 -10.01
CA TYR A 294 4.09 9.34 -11.01
C TYR A 294 2.75 9.18 -10.31
N SER A 295 1.77 10.00 -10.67
CA SER A 295 0.40 9.78 -10.23
C SER A 295 -0.28 8.71 -11.08
N ILE A 296 -1.36 8.12 -10.56
CA ILE A 296 -2.17 7.19 -11.33
C ILE A 296 -2.72 7.88 -12.58
N GLU A 297 -3.16 9.12 -12.46
CA GLU A 297 -3.72 9.93 -13.55
C GLU A 297 -2.68 10.20 -14.64
N SER A 298 -1.41 10.41 -14.26
CA SER A 298 -0.32 10.64 -15.24
C SER A 298 0.01 9.40 -16.08
N LEU A 299 -0.25 8.21 -15.52
CA LEU A 299 -0.04 6.92 -16.19
C LEU A 299 -1.30 6.39 -16.89
N ASP A 300 -2.47 7.01 -16.66
CA ASP A 300 -3.76 6.59 -17.21
C ASP A 300 -3.99 7.27 -18.58
N ASP A 301 -4.05 6.47 -19.65
CA ASP A 301 -4.32 6.95 -21.00
C ASP A 301 -5.80 7.31 -21.24
N GLY A 302 -6.68 7.13 -20.25
CA GLY A 302 -8.10 7.39 -20.38
C GLY A 302 -8.87 6.26 -21.10
N VAL A 303 -9.87 6.62 -21.88
CA VAL A 303 -10.78 5.66 -22.51
C VAL A 303 -10.13 4.93 -23.68
N GLN A 304 -9.25 5.59 -24.39
CA GLN A 304 -8.54 5.06 -25.57
C GLN A 304 -7.04 5.06 -25.32
N LYS A 305 -6.37 4.03 -25.85
CA LYS A 305 -4.89 3.98 -25.80
C LYS A 305 -4.30 5.15 -26.57
N ASP A 306 -3.50 5.95 -25.88
CA ASP A 306 -2.69 6.99 -26.50
C ASP A 306 -1.42 6.40 -27.13
N GLN A 307 -0.80 7.11 -28.06
CA GLN A 307 0.45 6.72 -28.72
C GLN A 307 1.70 7.26 -28.00
N ARG A 308 1.59 7.59 -26.71
CA ARG A 308 2.71 8.03 -25.89
C ARG A 308 3.48 6.84 -25.30
N HIS A 309 4.77 7.04 -25.07
CA HIS A 309 5.62 6.09 -24.35
C HIS A 309 5.80 6.49 -22.89
N SER A 310 6.05 5.52 -22.01
CA SER A 310 6.22 5.77 -20.57
C SER A 310 7.32 6.79 -20.26
N GLU A 311 8.40 6.83 -21.06
CA GLU A 311 9.49 7.80 -20.90
C GLU A 311 9.08 9.26 -21.19
N LEU A 312 7.97 9.47 -21.87
CA LEU A 312 7.42 10.81 -22.16
C LEU A 312 6.56 11.35 -21.02
N VAL A 313 6.24 10.52 -20.02
CA VAL A 313 5.48 10.97 -18.85
C VAL A 313 6.43 11.67 -17.89
N PRO A 314 6.20 12.95 -17.57
CA PRO A 314 7.07 13.67 -16.64
C PRO A 314 6.90 13.14 -15.21
N GLN A 315 8.02 13.03 -14.50
CA GLN A 315 7.97 12.73 -13.07
C GLN A 315 7.30 13.88 -12.30
N ALA A 316 6.50 13.51 -11.32
CA ALA A 316 5.96 14.45 -10.34
C ALA A 316 7.07 14.93 -9.38
N ASN A 317 6.84 16.09 -8.75
CA ASN A 317 7.70 16.60 -7.68
C ASN A 317 7.38 16.01 -6.29
N TYR A 318 6.65 14.90 -6.26
CA TYR A 318 6.24 14.17 -5.05
C TYR A 318 6.28 12.67 -5.33
N THR A 319 6.16 11.88 -4.28
CA THR A 319 5.96 10.44 -4.37
C THR A 319 4.50 10.10 -4.12
N ASN A 320 3.87 9.43 -5.09
CA ASN A 320 2.55 8.83 -4.91
C ASN A 320 2.70 7.45 -4.27
N MET A 321 2.32 7.33 -3.00
CA MET A 321 2.32 6.08 -2.23
C MET A 321 0.92 5.48 -2.26
N CYS A 322 0.80 4.22 -2.70
CA CYS A 322 -0.42 3.42 -2.59
C CYS A 322 -0.22 2.31 -1.55
N ILE A 323 -1.23 2.10 -0.73
CA ILE A 323 -1.31 1.01 0.24
C ILE A 323 -2.68 0.35 0.11
N ASP A 324 -2.71 -0.94 -0.24
CA ASP A 324 -3.93 -1.64 -0.59
C ASP A 324 -4.11 -2.92 0.22
N LYS A 325 -5.33 -3.17 0.68
CA LYS A 325 -5.73 -4.49 1.15
C LYS A 325 -5.53 -5.52 0.05
N VAL A 326 -5.96 -5.16 -1.16
CA VAL A 326 -5.96 -6.05 -2.33
C VAL A 326 -5.96 -5.22 -3.61
N GLN A 327 -5.28 -5.73 -4.63
CA GLN A 327 -5.35 -5.25 -6.00
C GLN A 327 -5.67 -6.42 -6.94
N MET A 328 -6.55 -6.20 -7.90
CA MET A 328 -6.93 -7.18 -8.92
C MET A 328 -5.69 -7.62 -9.71
N GLY A 329 -5.62 -8.90 -10.05
CA GLY A 329 -4.60 -9.43 -10.93
C GLY A 329 -4.53 -8.71 -12.27
N LEU A 330 -3.43 -8.91 -13.02
CA LEU A 330 -3.19 -8.26 -14.32
C LEU A 330 -3.81 -9.00 -15.50
N GLY A 331 -4.40 -10.18 -15.24
CA GLY A 331 -4.97 -11.01 -16.28
C GLY A 331 -4.00 -12.02 -16.89
N CYS A 332 -2.83 -11.61 -17.36
CA CYS A 332 -1.70 -12.43 -17.85
C CYS A 332 -2.03 -13.73 -18.64
N VAL A 333 -3.30 -14.00 -18.90
CA VAL A 333 -3.77 -15.17 -19.69
C VAL A 333 -3.59 -14.88 -21.18
N ASN A 334 -4.05 -13.71 -21.62
CA ASN A 334 -3.87 -13.19 -22.96
C ASN A 334 -4.20 -11.69 -23.00
N SER A 335 -3.89 -11.02 -24.13
CA SER A 335 -4.23 -9.60 -24.36
C SER A 335 -5.51 -9.40 -25.16
N TRP A 336 -6.35 -10.44 -25.29
CA TRP A 336 -7.54 -10.46 -26.14
C TRP A 336 -8.86 -10.30 -25.34
N GLY A 337 -8.77 -9.81 -24.09
CA GLY A 337 -9.93 -9.55 -23.24
C GLY A 337 -10.24 -10.63 -22.21
N ALA A 338 -9.33 -11.57 -21.96
CA ALA A 338 -9.48 -12.50 -20.84
C ALA A 338 -9.26 -11.74 -19.51
N LEU A 339 -10.22 -11.93 -18.60
CA LEU A 339 -10.11 -11.44 -17.23
C LEU A 339 -9.09 -12.26 -16.43
N PRO A 340 -8.56 -11.74 -15.31
CA PRO A 340 -7.87 -12.55 -14.33
C PRO A 340 -8.75 -13.74 -13.89
N LEU A 341 -8.10 -14.82 -13.43
CA LEU A 341 -8.84 -15.92 -12.80
C LEU A 341 -9.64 -15.40 -11.62
N GLU A 342 -10.75 -16.07 -11.32
CA GLU A 342 -11.76 -15.65 -10.36
C GLU A 342 -11.17 -15.25 -8.99
N GLN A 343 -10.20 -16.02 -8.49
CA GLN A 343 -9.53 -15.76 -7.21
C GLN A 343 -8.68 -14.48 -7.18
N TYR A 344 -8.41 -13.85 -8.31
CA TYR A 344 -7.64 -12.62 -8.43
C TYR A 344 -8.49 -11.41 -8.80
N ARG A 345 -9.81 -11.57 -8.82
CA ARG A 345 -10.76 -10.49 -9.05
C ARG A 345 -11.25 -9.93 -7.73
N ILE A 346 -11.74 -8.69 -7.74
CA ILE A 346 -12.28 -8.02 -6.57
C ILE A 346 -13.73 -7.68 -6.87
N HIS A 347 -14.62 -8.55 -6.41
CA HIS A 347 -16.05 -8.38 -6.63
C HIS A 347 -16.62 -7.24 -5.79
N TYR A 348 -17.71 -6.65 -6.25
CA TYR A 348 -18.47 -5.71 -5.46
C TYR A 348 -18.97 -6.34 -4.15
N GLY A 349 -18.77 -5.68 -3.02
CA GLY A 349 -19.12 -6.21 -1.71
C GLY A 349 -18.61 -5.37 -0.55
N ASP A 350 -18.75 -5.88 0.66
CA ASP A 350 -18.26 -5.25 1.87
C ASP A 350 -16.75 -5.48 2.02
N TYR A 351 -16.00 -4.42 2.29
CA TYR A 351 -14.55 -4.48 2.52
C TYR A 351 -14.16 -3.65 3.73
N GLU A 352 -13.18 -4.13 4.47
CA GLU A 352 -12.54 -3.38 5.55
C GLU A 352 -11.02 -3.58 5.48
N PHE A 353 -10.27 -2.50 5.64
CA PHE A 353 -8.83 -2.47 5.64
C PHE A 353 -8.32 -1.56 6.73
N SER A 354 -7.46 -2.08 7.59
CA SER A 354 -6.81 -1.30 8.65
C SER A 354 -5.30 -1.38 8.52
N PHE A 355 -4.64 -0.23 8.66
CA PHE A 355 -3.19 -0.13 8.74
C PHE A 355 -2.77 0.99 9.69
N ILE A 356 -1.54 0.92 10.16
CA ILE A 356 -0.91 1.96 10.98
C ILE A 356 0.16 2.66 10.15
N MET A 357 0.16 3.98 10.15
CA MET A 357 1.27 4.83 9.78
C MET A 357 2.00 5.23 11.05
N LYS A 358 3.22 4.72 11.23
CA LYS A 358 4.03 4.99 12.41
C LYS A 358 5.23 5.87 12.03
N PRO A 359 5.39 7.04 12.66
CA PRO A 359 6.60 7.83 12.50
C PRO A 359 7.84 7.05 12.91
N ILE A 360 8.89 7.17 12.13
CA ILE A 360 10.20 6.61 12.44
C ILE A 360 11.26 7.69 12.35
N GLN A 361 12.16 7.67 13.31
CA GLN A 361 13.36 8.51 13.33
C GLN A 361 14.59 7.62 13.35
N SER A 362 15.63 8.04 12.64
CA SER A 362 16.95 7.44 12.81
C SER A 362 17.44 7.81 14.21
N ASN A 363 17.76 6.81 15.03
CA ASN A 363 18.58 7.06 16.19
C ASN A 363 19.96 7.47 15.66
N LEU A 364 20.31 8.74 15.79
CA LEU A 364 21.65 9.28 15.54
C LEU A 364 22.67 8.62 16.48
#